data_48a68ee8b215d21e16b4240a917a3e02
#
_entry.id   48a68ee8b215d21e16b4240a917a3e02
#
_cell.length_a   1.000
_cell.length_b   1.000
_cell.length_c   1.000
_cell.angle_alpha   90.00
_cell.angle_beta   90.00
_cell.angle_gamma   90.00
#
_symmetry.space_group_name_H-M   'P 1'
#
loop_
_entity.id
_entity.type
_entity.pdbx_description
1 polymer ?
#
loop_
_entity_poly.entity_id
_entity_poly.type
_entity_poly.pdbx_seq_one_letter_code
_entity_poly.pdbx_strand_id
1 'polypeptide(L)'
;LNVADAVAFALREVGLGWAASYISVVAILTLITVCISMTYALSRMVYSISRDGLLPKSLSQLTKTSKVPKNATILVGIFAAICAGIFPLATIASFLNICTLAYLMMLAVGIIRLRQIDGLPKEGQFKTPLVPLLPILSILICLSFMFQYSLDTWLAFGVALVIGMFIYFFYGYGHSEAK
;
A
#
# COMPACT_ATOMS: atom_id res chain seq x y z
N LEU A 1 -3.39 22.04 -14.53
CA LEU A 1 -3.56 22.50 -13.15
C LEU A 1 -2.50 21.82 -12.27
N ASN A 2 -1.35 22.48 -12.14
CA ASN A 2 -0.23 21.98 -11.33
C ASN A 2 -0.32 22.58 -9.92
N VAL A 3 -1.52 22.50 -9.30
CA VAL A 3 -1.80 23.07 -7.99
C VAL A 3 -2.11 21.96 -7.01
N ALA A 4 -1.43 21.95 -5.87
CA ALA A 4 -1.58 20.93 -4.82
C ALA A 4 -3.02 20.88 -4.25
N ASP A 5 -3.76 21.97 -4.34
CA ASP A 5 -5.15 22.11 -3.87
C ASP A 5 -6.08 22.51 -5.04
N ALA A 6 -6.23 21.60 -6.00
CA ALA A 6 -6.98 21.87 -7.23
C ALA A 6 -8.46 22.21 -6.99
N VAL A 7 -9.10 21.62 -5.98
CA VAL A 7 -10.52 21.86 -5.68
C VAL A 7 -10.74 23.24 -5.06
N ALA A 8 -9.93 23.62 -4.07
CA ALA A 8 -10.03 24.94 -3.47
C ALA A 8 -9.65 26.05 -4.45
N PHE A 9 -8.69 25.80 -5.35
CA PHE A 9 -8.35 26.72 -6.42
C PHE A 9 -9.53 26.95 -7.37
N ALA A 10 -10.16 25.87 -7.85
CA ALA A 10 -11.33 25.97 -8.73
C ALA A 10 -12.50 26.75 -8.08
N LEU A 11 -12.74 26.55 -6.78
CA LEU A 11 -13.78 27.29 -6.05
C LEU A 11 -13.46 28.78 -5.91
N ARG A 12 -12.20 29.15 -5.77
CA ARG A 12 -11.78 30.56 -5.74
C ARG A 12 -12.02 31.25 -7.09
N GLU A 13 -11.74 30.57 -8.18
CA GLU A 13 -11.97 31.07 -9.53
C GLU A 13 -13.47 31.33 -9.81
N VAL A 14 -14.35 30.54 -9.23
CA VAL A 14 -15.82 30.70 -9.36
C VAL A 14 -16.39 31.73 -8.34
N GLY A 15 -15.52 32.38 -7.54
CA GLY A 15 -15.94 33.39 -6.57
C GLY A 15 -16.44 32.84 -5.21
N LEU A 16 -16.35 31.53 -4.98
CA LEU A 16 -16.76 30.86 -3.74
C LEU A 16 -15.61 30.74 -2.73
N GLY A 17 -14.96 31.86 -2.40
CA GLY A 17 -13.77 31.87 -1.54
C GLY A 17 -14.00 31.30 -0.13
N TRP A 18 -15.19 31.46 0.45
CA TRP A 18 -15.54 30.92 1.75
C TRP A 18 -15.60 29.37 1.71
N ALA A 19 -16.17 28.82 0.63
CA ALA A 19 -16.23 27.36 0.43
C ALA A 19 -14.84 26.77 0.20
N ALA A 20 -13.96 27.46 -0.54
CA ALA A 20 -12.58 27.07 -0.70
C ALA A 20 -11.84 26.98 0.64
N SER A 21 -12.00 27.98 1.51
CA SER A 21 -11.37 27.97 2.84
C SER A 21 -11.89 26.83 3.73
N TYR A 22 -13.20 26.60 3.70
CA TYR A 22 -13.81 25.48 4.44
C TYR A 22 -13.26 24.11 3.97
N ILE A 23 -13.21 23.89 2.66
CA ILE A 23 -12.68 22.64 2.08
C ILE A 23 -11.21 22.45 2.44
N SER A 24 -10.39 23.49 2.41
CA SER A 24 -8.98 23.39 2.79
C SER A 24 -8.80 22.98 4.25
N VAL A 25 -9.59 23.51 5.17
CA VAL A 25 -9.55 23.10 6.59
C VAL A 25 -9.96 21.63 6.75
N VAL A 26 -11.06 21.22 6.11
CA VAL A 26 -11.54 19.83 6.16
C VAL A 26 -10.50 18.89 5.55
N ALA A 27 -9.86 19.28 4.45
CA ALA A 27 -8.79 18.50 3.81
C ALA A 27 -7.61 18.27 4.75
N ILE A 28 -7.16 19.31 5.47
CA ILE A 28 -6.06 19.18 6.45
C ILE A 28 -6.43 18.17 7.56
N LEU A 29 -7.63 18.29 8.13
CA LEU A 29 -8.09 17.37 9.18
C LEU A 29 -8.18 15.93 8.67
N THR A 30 -8.68 15.76 7.45
CA THR A 30 -8.77 14.43 6.80
C THR A 30 -7.39 13.83 6.55
N LEU A 31 -6.43 14.63 6.05
CA LEU A 31 -5.06 14.18 5.83
C LEU A 31 -4.39 13.73 7.14
N ILE A 32 -4.55 14.46 8.22
CA ILE A 32 -4.02 14.06 9.54
C ILE A 32 -4.61 12.71 9.96
N THR A 33 -5.93 12.53 9.83
CA THR A 33 -6.60 11.27 10.18
C THR A 33 -6.10 10.11 9.31
N VAL A 34 -5.92 10.33 8.01
CA VAL A 34 -5.38 9.32 7.09
C VAL A 34 -3.95 8.96 7.45
N CYS A 35 -3.08 9.94 7.74
CA CYS A 35 -1.70 9.68 8.16
C CYS A 35 -1.62 8.81 9.42
N ILE A 36 -2.46 9.08 10.42
CA ILE A 36 -2.51 8.28 11.65
C ILE A 36 -2.96 6.86 11.33
N SER A 37 -4.04 6.70 10.57
CA SER A 37 -4.62 5.40 10.21
C SER A 37 -3.65 4.56 9.40
N MET A 38 -2.97 5.14 8.41
CA MET A 38 -2.00 4.45 7.56
C MET A 38 -0.75 4.05 8.34
N THR A 39 -0.23 4.93 9.20
CA THR A 39 0.91 4.60 10.06
C THR A 39 0.58 3.43 10.99
N TYR A 40 -0.62 3.43 11.54
CA TYR A 40 -1.10 2.32 12.38
C TYR A 40 -1.21 1.02 11.59
N ALA A 41 -1.82 1.04 10.40
CA ALA A 41 -1.97 -0.14 9.55
C ALA A 41 -0.60 -0.72 9.11
N LEU A 42 0.31 0.15 8.65
CA LEU A 42 1.65 -0.25 8.24
C LEU A 42 2.48 -0.81 9.40
N SER A 43 2.41 -0.22 10.59
CA SER A 43 3.14 -0.73 11.75
C SER A 43 2.68 -2.13 12.15
N ARG A 44 1.39 -2.43 12.02
CA ARG A 44 0.85 -3.79 12.26
C ARG A 44 1.26 -4.78 11.17
N MET A 45 1.34 -4.33 9.93
CA MET A 45 1.82 -5.15 8.81
C MET A 45 3.29 -5.53 9.01
N VAL A 46 4.15 -4.55 9.34
CA VAL A 46 5.58 -4.79 9.67
C VAL A 46 5.72 -5.73 10.87
N TYR A 47 4.90 -5.55 11.89
CA TYR A 47 4.85 -6.46 13.05
C TYR A 47 4.52 -7.90 12.63
N SER A 48 3.49 -8.11 11.80
CA SER A 48 3.09 -9.44 11.33
C SER A 48 4.21 -10.11 10.52
N ILE A 49 4.79 -9.40 9.57
CA ILE A 49 5.91 -9.89 8.74
C ILE A 49 7.13 -10.24 9.59
N SER A 50 7.43 -9.42 10.63
CA SER A 50 8.51 -9.71 11.57
C SER A 50 8.22 -10.91 12.46
N ARG A 51 6.95 -11.13 12.85
CA ARG A 51 6.54 -12.29 13.62
C ARG A 51 6.68 -13.58 12.81
N ASP A 52 6.41 -13.52 11.51
CA ASP A 52 6.55 -14.65 10.59
C ASP A 52 8.02 -14.95 10.21
N GLY A 53 8.99 -14.23 10.82
CA GLY A 53 10.42 -14.45 10.66
C GLY A 53 11.04 -13.80 9.43
N LEU A 54 10.28 -13.04 8.63
CA LEU A 54 10.78 -12.40 7.41
C LEU A 54 11.51 -11.07 7.66
N LEU A 55 11.35 -10.48 8.85
CA LEU A 55 12.03 -9.28 9.31
C LEU A 55 12.62 -9.50 10.72
N PRO A 56 13.58 -8.66 11.16
CA PRO A 56 14.19 -8.79 12.48
C PRO A 56 13.17 -8.86 13.62
N LYS A 57 13.33 -9.80 14.54
CA LYS A 57 12.44 -10.04 15.69
C LYS A 57 12.30 -8.83 16.62
N SER A 58 13.20 -7.85 16.55
CA SER A 58 13.09 -6.59 17.28
C SER A 58 11.87 -5.76 16.90
N LEU A 59 11.37 -5.91 15.67
CA LEU A 59 10.18 -5.20 15.16
C LEU A 59 8.87 -5.83 15.60
N SER A 60 8.89 -7.11 16.04
CA SER A 60 7.74 -7.82 16.58
C SER A 60 7.58 -7.66 18.09
N GLN A 61 8.38 -6.82 18.74
CA GLN A 61 8.25 -6.57 20.19
C GLN A 61 7.10 -5.60 20.48
N LEU A 62 6.18 -6.03 21.31
CA LEU A 62 5.06 -5.23 21.80
C LEU A 62 5.43 -4.51 23.09
N THR A 63 5.00 -3.26 23.22
CA THR A 63 5.12 -2.51 24.49
C THR A 63 4.29 -3.19 25.58
N LYS A 64 4.86 -3.36 26.76
CA LYS A 64 4.22 -4.07 27.88
C LYS A 64 2.88 -3.46 28.29
N THR A 65 2.75 -2.15 28.24
CA THR A 65 1.56 -1.41 28.70
C THR A 65 0.47 -1.34 27.63
N SER A 66 0.81 -0.90 26.40
CA SER A 66 -0.17 -0.59 25.35
C SER A 66 -0.29 -1.68 24.29
N LYS A 67 0.53 -2.73 24.35
CA LYS A 67 0.61 -3.82 23.34
C LYS A 67 0.73 -3.32 21.89
N VAL A 68 1.40 -2.17 21.70
CA VAL A 68 1.64 -1.56 20.39
C VAL A 68 3.08 -1.89 19.96
N PRO A 69 3.32 -2.20 18.67
CA PRO A 69 4.65 -2.48 18.13
C PRO A 69 5.45 -1.17 17.98
N LYS A 70 5.99 -0.64 19.07
CA LYS A 70 6.70 0.66 19.11
C LYS A 70 7.81 0.76 18.09
N ASN A 71 8.65 -0.27 17.99
CA ASN A 71 9.79 -0.26 17.07
C ASN A 71 9.34 -0.23 15.60
N ALA A 72 8.31 -0.99 15.25
CA ALA A 72 7.73 -0.97 13.91
C ALA A 72 7.10 0.39 13.58
N THR A 73 6.40 1.01 14.54
CA THR A 73 5.80 2.35 14.35
C THR A 73 6.85 3.42 14.12
N ILE A 74 7.93 3.40 14.90
CA ILE A 74 9.05 4.36 14.73
C ILE A 74 9.72 4.15 13.37
N LEU A 75 10.00 2.91 12.99
CA LEU A 75 10.59 2.58 11.69
C LEU A 75 9.74 3.12 10.53
N VAL A 76 8.44 2.85 10.55
CA VAL A 76 7.49 3.32 9.53
C VAL A 76 7.44 4.85 9.48
N GLY A 77 7.38 5.51 10.65
CA GLY A 77 7.36 6.97 10.73
C GLY A 77 8.61 7.63 10.18
N ILE A 78 9.80 7.12 10.54
CA ILE A 78 11.08 7.62 10.02
C ILE A 78 11.17 7.40 8.51
N PHE A 79 10.84 6.20 8.03
CA PHE A 79 10.85 5.89 6.61
C PHE A 79 9.92 6.80 5.81
N ALA A 80 8.69 6.99 6.29
CA ALA A 80 7.73 7.90 5.66
C ALA A 80 8.22 9.34 5.62
N ALA A 81 8.83 9.84 6.70
CA ALA A 81 9.39 11.19 6.78
C ALA A 81 10.55 11.39 5.79
N ILE A 82 11.45 10.41 5.68
CA ILE A 82 12.56 10.44 4.72
C ILE A 82 12.02 10.46 3.28
N CYS A 83 11.08 9.57 2.95
CA CYS A 83 10.49 9.54 1.61
C CYS A 83 9.78 10.85 1.25
N ALA A 84 9.01 11.41 2.19
CA ALA A 84 8.31 12.68 1.97
C ALA A 84 9.25 13.89 1.82
N GLY A 85 10.44 13.84 2.43
CA GLY A 85 11.44 14.91 2.32
C GLY A 85 12.29 14.85 1.04
N ILE A 86 12.48 13.67 0.47
CA ILE A 86 13.36 13.46 -0.68
C ILE A 86 12.61 13.49 -2.02
N PHE A 87 11.43 12.88 -2.07
CA PHE A 87 10.72 12.67 -3.32
C PHE A 87 9.54 13.63 -3.51
N PRO A 88 9.32 14.15 -4.75
CA PRO A 88 8.12 14.91 -5.08
C PRO A 88 6.86 14.06 -4.90
N LEU A 89 5.77 14.70 -4.50
CA LEU A 89 4.48 14.03 -4.28
C LEU A 89 4.00 13.22 -5.51
N ALA A 90 4.18 13.76 -6.71
CA ALA A 90 3.80 13.09 -7.95
C ALA A 90 4.55 11.76 -8.16
N THR A 91 5.84 11.72 -7.85
CA THR A 91 6.67 10.50 -7.95
C THR A 91 6.21 9.45 -6.97
N ILE A 92 5.98 9.84 -5.70
CA ILE A 92 5.48 8.91 -4.67
C ILE A 92 4.11 8.37 -5.07
N ALA A 93 3.21 9.22 -5.55
CA ALA A 93 1.87 8.81 -5.97
C ALA A 93 1.91 7.82 -7.14
N SER A 94 2.74 8.07 -8.16
CA SER A 94 2.92 7.15 -9.30
C SER A 94 3.49 5.80 -8.86
N PHE A 95 4.49 5.82 -7.96
CA PHE A 95 5.08 4.60 -7.40
C PHE A 95 4.07 3.80 -6.56
N LEU A 96 3.29 4.45 -5.71
CA LEU A 96 2.24 3.79 -4.91
C LEU A 96 1.17 3.17 -5.81
N ASN A 97 0.78 3.84 -6.88
CA ASN A 97 -0.23 3.33 -7.80
C ASN A 97 0.26 2.07 -8.53
N ILE A 98 1.49 2.06 -9.06
CA ILE A 98 2.02 0.86 -9.73
C ILE A 98 2.17 -0.32 -8.75
N CYS A 99 2.60 -0.07 -7.51
CA CYS A 99 2.64 -1.10 -6.45
C CYS A 99 1.25 -1.65 -6.14
N THR A 100 0.23 -0.78 -6.08
CA THR A 100 -1.16 -1.18 -5.83
C THR A 100 -1.72 -2.02 -6.95
N LEU A 101 -1.46 -1.65 -8.22
CA LEU A 101 -1.88 -2.44 -9.38
C LEU A 101 -1.21 -3.82 -9.38
N ALA A 102 0.10 -3.89 -9.09
CA ALA A 102 0.82 -5.16 -8.97
C ALA A 102 0.24 -6.04 -7.85
N TYR A 103 -0.06 -5.45 -6.70
CA TYR A 103 -0.71 -6.17 -5.58
C TYR A 103 -2.09 -6.71 -5.96
N LEU A 104 -2.93 -5.91 -6.64
CA LEU A 104 -4.24 -6.36 -7.11
C LEU A 104 -4.14 -7.50 -8.11
N MET A 105 -3.14 -7.47 -9.00
CA MET A 105 -2.86 -8.58 -9.92
C MET A 105 -2.48 -9.86 -9.17
N MET A 106 -1.60 -9.77 -8.16
CA MET A 106 -1.23 -10.93 -7.34
C MET A 106 -2.44 -11.51 -6.61
N LEU A 107 -3.33 -10.65 -6.07
CA LEU A 107 -4.58 -11.10 -5.46
C LEU A 107 -5.48 -11.83 -6.46
N ALA A 108 -5.63 -11.30 -7.68
CA ALA A 108 -6.46 -11.93 -8.71
C ALA A 108 -5.92 -13.32 -9.10
N VAL A 109 -4.59 -13.45 -9.24
CA VAL A 109 -3.94 -14.75 -9.46
C VAL A 109 -4.16 -15.69 -8.28
N GLY A 110 -4.02 -15.15 -7.05
CA GLY A 110 -4.26 -15.90 -5.81
C GLY A 110 -5.67 -16.49 -5.74
N ILE A 111 -6.69 -15.71 -6.11
CA ILE A 111 -8.09 -16.18 -6.15
C ILE A 111 -8.26 -17.35 -7.12
N ILE A 112 -7.66 -17.27 -8.31
CA ILE A 112 -7.72 -18.35 -9.31
C ILE A 112 -7.06 -19.61 -8.75
N ARG A 113 -5.87 -19.49 -8.17
CA ARG A 113 -5.12 -20.60 -7.59
C ARG A 113 -5.83 -21.24 -6.40
N LEU A 114 -6.34 -20.42 -5.49
CA LEU A 114 -7.06 -20.91 -4.33
C LEU A 114 -8.31 -21.72 -4.74
N ARG A 115 -9.01 -21.26 -5.78
CA ARG A 115 -10.18 -21.94 -6.33
C ARG A 115 -9.83 -23.30 -6.97
N GLN A 116 -8.62 -23.44 -7.51
CA GLN A 116 -8.14 -24.69 -8.07
C GLN A 116 -7.74 -25.70 -6.98
N ILE A 117 -7.23 -25.23 -5.84
CA ILE A 117 -6.73 -26.09 -4.76
C ILE A 117 -7.86 -26.49 -3.81
N ASP A 118 -8.63 -25.51 -3.30
CA ASP A 118 -9.64 -25.72 -2.27
C ASP A 118 -11.05 -25.99 -2.85
N GLY A 119 -11.25 -25.82 -4.16
CA GLY A 119 -12.53 -25.98 -4.81
C GLY A 119 -13.51 -24.86 -4.52
N LEU A 120 -14.82 -25.21 -4.47
CA LEU A 120 -15.89 -24.25 -4.17
C LEU A 120 -15.93 -23.91 -2.68
N PRO A 121 -16.16 -22.63 -2.30
CA PRO A 121 -16.37 -22.23 -0.91
C PRO A 121 -17.50 -23.03 -0.26
N LYS A 122 -17.35 -23.32 1.03
CA LYS A 122 -18.36 -24.04 1.83
C LYS A 122 -19.67 -23.24 1.91
N GLU A 123 -20.76 -23.91 2.23
CA GLU A 123 -22.05 -23.25 2.43
C GLU A 123 -21.95 -22.17 3.53
N GLY A 124 -22.47 -20.97 3.22
CA GLY A 124 -22.37 -19.79 4.09
C GLY A 124 -21.17 -18.87 3.82
N GLN A 125 -20.21 -19.22 2.97
CA GLN A 125 -19.11 -18.37 2.58
C GLN A 125 -19.41 -17.61 1.29
N PHE A 126 -18.84 -16.38 1.18
CA PHE A 126 -18.98 -15.57 -0.04
C PHE A 126 -18.36 -16.26 -1.24
N LYS A 127 -19.16 -16.42 -2.30
CA LYS A 127 -18.70 -17.00 -3.56
C LYS A 127 -18.46 -15.87 -4.56
N THR A 128 -17.21 -15.63 -4.92
CA THR A 128 -16.89 -14.71 -6.01
C THR A 128 -17.56 -15.19 -7.30
N PRO A 129 -18.45 -14.38 -7.91
CA PRO A 129 -19.13 -14.77 -9.14
C PRO A 129 -18.16 -14.83 -10.31
N LEU A 130 -18.51 -15.59 -11.35
CA LEU A 130 -17.80 -15.63 -12.64
C LEU A 130 -16.27 -15.85 -12.55
N VAL A 131 -15.80 -16.68 -11.61
CA VAL A 131 -14.40 -17.14 -11.61
C VAL A 131 -14.25 -18.24 -12.68
N PRO A 132 -13.26 -18.15 -13.59
CA PRO A 132 -12.07 -17.27 -13.59
C PRO A 132 -12.18 -15.95 -14.36
N LEU A 133 -13.34 -15.62 -14.94
CA LEU A 133 -13.49 -14.49 -15.88
C LEU A 133 -13.20 -13.12 -15.19
N LEU A 134 -13.80 -12.84 -14.03
CA LEU A 134 -13.59 -11.59 -13.31
C LEU A 134 -12.12 -11.37 -12.89
N PRO A 135 -11.41 -12.33 -12.28
CA PRO A 135 -9.99 -12.19 -11.99
C PRO A 135 -9.13 -11.95 -13.23
N ILE A 136 -9.41 -12.64 -14.34
CA ILE A 136 -8.68 -12.44 -15.61
C ILE A 136 -8.90 -11.02 -16.14
N LEU A 137 -10.15 -10.55 -16.14
CA LEU A 137 -10.48 -9.20 -16.57
C LEU A 137 -9.78 -8.14 -15.68
N SER A 138 -9.75 -8.37 -14.37
CA SER A 138 -9.03 -7.52 -13.43
C SER A 138 -7.52 -7.45 -13.75
N ILE A 139 -6.89 -8.58 -14.06
CA ILE A 139 -5.48 -8.63 -14.45
C ILE A 139 -5.24 -7.82 -15.73
N LEU A 140 -6.08 -7.99 -16.76
CA LEU A 140 -5.95 -7.28 -18.03
C LEU A 140 -6.10 -5.76 -17.86
N ILE A 141 -7.07 -5.33 -17.05
CA ILE A 141 -7.28 -3.91 -16.74
C ILE A 141 -6.07 -3.34 -15.96
N CYS A 142 -5.60 -4.04 -14.94
CA CYS A 142 -4.42 -3.61 -14.18
C CYS A 142 -3.18 -3.50 -15.06
N LEU A 143 -2.93 -4.46 -15.94
CA LEU A 143 -1.84 -4.41 -16.92
C LEU A 143 -1.97 -3.21 -17.86
N SER A 144 -3.16 -2.96 -18.39
CA SER A 144 -3.42 -1.82 -19.26
C SER A 144 -3.08 -0.49 -18.58
N PHE A 145 -3.43 -0.31 -17.31
CA PHE A 145 -3.05 0.86 -16.53
C PHE A 145 -1.56 0.92 -16.24
N MET A 146 -0.91 -0.20 -15.95
CA MET A 146 0.53 -0.24 -15.69
C MET A 146 1.35 0.21 -16.90
N PHE A 147 0.93 -0.11 -18.11
CA PHE A 147 1.62 0.34 -19.33
C PHE A 147 1.59 1.86 -19.56
N GLN A 148 0.71 2.59 -18.88
CA GLN A 148 0.62 4.06 -19.02
C GLN A 148 1.65 4.80 -18.15
N TYR A 149 2.35 4.12 -17.23
CA TYR A 149 3.36 4.74 -16.37
C TYR A 149 4.69 4.93 -17.11
N SER A 150 5.41 5.99 -16.72
CA SER A 150 6.74 6.30 -17.25
C SER A 150 7.76 5.21 -16.90
N LEU A 151 8.83 5.14 -17.71
CA LEU A 151 9.95 4.22 -17.45
C LEU A 151 10.59 4.45 -16.08
N ASP A 152 10.66 5.71 -15.62
CA ASP A 152 11.20 6.03 -14.29
C ASP A 152 10.39 5.36 -13.16
N THR A 153 9.06 5.31 -13.29
CA THR A 153 8.20 4.62 -12.33
C THR A 153 8.42 3.11 -12.36
N TRP A 154 8.61 2.54 -13.55
CA TRP A 154 8.94 1.12 -13.72
C TRP A 154 10.31 0.77 -13.14
N LEU A 155 11.31 1.63 -13.33
CA LEU A 155 12.64 1.45 -12.73
C LEU A 155 12.58 1.50 -11.20
N ALA A 156 11.86 2.48 -10.64
CA ALA A 156 11.66 2.58 -9.19
C ALA A 156 10.96 1.33 -8.63
N PHE A 157 9.93 0.83 -9.32
CA PHE A 157 9.24 -0.40 -8.95
C PHE A 157 10.16 -1.62 -9.02
N GLY A 158 10.95 -1.76 -10.10
CA GLY A 158 11.93 -2.83 -10.26
C GLY A 158 12.98 -2.83 -9.16
N VAL A 159 13.54 -1.67 -8.84
CA VAL A 159 14.51 -1.51 -7.73
C VAL A 159 13.89 -1.92 -6.39
N ALA A 160 12.66 -1.51 -6.11
CA ALA A 160 11.97 -1.90 -4.88
C ALA A 160 11.74 -3.42 -4.80
N LEU A 161 11.39 -4.07 -5.91
CA LEU A 161 11.26 -5.53 -5.97
C LEU A 161 12.60 -6.23 -5.71
N VAL A 162 13.68 -5.76 -6.33
CA VAL A 162 15.03 -6.31 -6.13
C VAL A 162 15.44 -6.19 -4.67
N ILE A 163 15.23 -5.03 -4.04
CA ILE A 163 15.52 -4.81 -2.61
C ILE A 163 14.69 -5.78 -1.76
N GLY A 164 13.40 -5.93 -2.05
CA GLY A 164 12.53 -6.87 -1.33
C GLY A 164 13.00 -8.33 -1.47
N MET A 165 13.41 -8.74 -2.67
CA MET A 165 13.99 -10.08 -2.90
C MET A 165 15.30 -10.26 -2.16
N PHE A 166 16.18 -9.26 -2.13
CA PHE A 166 17.42 -9.32 -1.37
C PHE A 166 17.16 -9.52 0.12
N ILE A 167 16.25 -8.75 0.71
CA ILE A 167 15.85 -8.91 2.12
C ILE A 167 15.31 -10.32 2.37
N TYR A 168 14.48 -10.82 1.47
CA TYR A 168 13.91 -12.17 1.58
C TYR A 168 14.98 -13.26 1.52
N PHE A 169 15.90 -13.23 0.55
CA PHE A 169 16.91 -14.27 0.40
C PHE A 169 17.98 -14.22 1.49
N PHE A 170 18.41 -13.03 1.91
CA PHE A 170 19.46 -12.91 2.93
C PHE A 170 18.96 -13.14 4.35
N TYR A 171 17.71 -12.75 4.64
CA TYR A 171 17.16 -12.85 5.99
C TYR A 171 15.97 -13.79 6.08
N GLY A 172 14.96 -13.63 5.23
CA GLY A 172 13.71 -14.38 5.32
C GLY A 172 13.85 -15.87 5.07
N TYR A 173 14.65 -16.27 4.09
CA TYR A 173 14.82 -17.69 3.73
C TYR A 173 15.39 -18.55 4.87
N GLY A 174 16.30 -17.97 5.69
CA GLY A 174 16.91 -18.66 6.83
C GLY A 174 16.10 -18.64 8.12
N HIS A 175 15.15 -17.71 8.27
CA HIS A 175 14.42 -17.44 9.53
C HIS A 175 12.91 -17.60 9.40
N SER A 176 12.39 -17.92 8.23
CA SER A 176 10.95 -18.13 8.00
C SER A 176 10.42 -19.31 8.82
N GLU A 177 9.42 -19.05 9.66
CA GLU A 177 8.69 -20.08 10.42
C GLU A 177 7.64 -20.81 9.54
N ALA A 178 7.42 -20.36 8.31
CA ALA A 178 6.56 -21.00 7.32
C ALA A 178 7.33 -22.15 6.61
N LYS A 179 7.55 -23.23 7.35
CA LYS A 179 7.94 -24.53 6.78
C LYS A 179 6.80 -25.50 6.90
#